data_a9eb86c820300ad647c08b6354f1c8b2
#
_entry.id   a9eb86c820300ad647c08b6354f1c8b2
#
_cell.length_a   1.000
_cell.length_b   1.000
_cell.length_c   1.000
_cell.angle_alpha   90.00
_cell.angle_beta   90.00
_cell.angle_gamma   90.00
#
_symmetry.space_group_name_H-M   'P 1'
#
loop_
_entity.id
_entity.type
_entity.pdbx_description
1 polymer ?
#
loop_
_entity_poly.entity_id
_entity_poly.type
_entity_poly.pdbx_seq_one_letter_code
_entity_poly.pdbx_strand_id
1 'polypeptide(L)'
;MLEFDYKLNYKKLDFTNKEIRKLYRIGRGEQGVLLVRPYTDDICKFWKFKTPKIAVKSAVQIYSMYADYRALNDFVGMDMCRKFLEMGFTRARRYANHK
;
A
#
# COMPACT_ATOMS: atom_id res chain seq x y z
N MET A 1 -0.96 16.38 9.86
CA MET A 1 -0.53 15.02 9.56
C MET A 1 0.99 14.96 9.50
N LEU A 2 1.59 14.01 10.21
CA LEU A 2 3.03 13.81 10.17
C LEU A 2 3.42 13.16 8.84
N GLU A 3 4.49 13.66 8.24
CA GLU A 3 5.01 13.09 7.02
C GLU A 3 5.63 11.72 7.28
N PHE A 4 5.70 10.90 6.21
CA PHE A 4 6.33 9.60 6.29
C PHE A 4 7.81 9.75 6.61
N ASP A 5 8.29 8.94 7.55
CA ASP A 5 9.68 9.02 8.02
C ASP A 5 10.57 8.08 7.20
N TYR A 6 11.35 8.65 6.29
CA TYR A 6 12.27 7.87 5.46
C TYR A 6 13.62 7.57 6.15
N LYS A 7 13.83 8.10 7.36
CA LYS A 7 15.10 7.91 8.07
C LYS A 7 15.19 6.56 8.79
N LEU A 8 14.06 5.87 8.97
CA LEU A 8 14.02 4.58 9.63
C LEU A 8 14.65 3.49 8.74
N ASN A 9 15.27 2.50 9.37
CA ASN A 9 15.80 1.34 8.65
C ASN A 9 14.70 0.31 8.44
N TYR A 10 13.90 0.49 7.41
CA TYR A 10 12.71 -0.35 7.15
C TYR A 10 13.03 -1.81 6.87
N LYS A 11 14.24 -2.11 6.43
CA LYS A 11 14.66 -3.51 6.20
C LYS A 11 14.64 -4.35 7.48
N LYS A 12 14.80 -3.71 8.63
CA LYS A 12 14.84 -4.36 9.93
C LYS A 12 13.54 -4.25 10.72
N LEU A 13 12.50 -3.59 10.16
CA LEU A 13 11.28 -3.32 10.87
C LEU A 13 10.13 -4.22 10.37
N ASP A 14 9.53 -4.95 11.31
CA ASP A 14 8.32 -5.74 11.07
C ASP A 14 7.12 -4.99 11.67
N PHE A 15 6.28 -4.42 10.82
CA PHE A 15 5.14 -3.61 11.25
C PHE A 15 3.95 -4.42 11.76
N THR A 16 4.05 -5.74 11.84
CA THR A 16 3.11 -6.55 12.62
C THR A 16 3.46 -6.53 14.10
N ASN A 17 4.69 -6.15 14.46
CA ASN A 17 5.13 -6.02 15.84
C ASN A 17 4.49 -4.78 16.48
N LYS A 18 3.86 -4.96 17.65
CA LYS A 18 3.13 -3.90 18.35
C LYS A 18 3.96 -2.64 18.59
N GLU A 19 5.22 -2.80 18.99
CA GLU A 19 6.11 -1.66 19.26
C GLU A 19 6.52 -0.95 17.97
N ILE A 20 6.77 -1.70 16.90
CA ILE A 20 7.17 -1.14 15.60
C ILE A 20 6.01 -0.39 14.96
N ARG A 21 4.75 -0.84 15.16
CA ARG A 21 3.58 -0.17 14.61
C ARG A 21 3.45 1.29 15.06
N LYS A 22 3.98 1.62 16.24
CA LYS A 22 4.00 2.99 16.75
C LYS A 22 4.85 3.93 15.90
N LEU A 23 5.78 3.39 15.11
CA LEU A 23 6.63 4.17 14.22
C LEU A 23 5.96 4.47 12.88
N TYR A 24 4.82 3.83 12.59
CA TYR A 24 4.14 4.02 11.32
C TYR A 24 3.54 5.42 11.22
N ARG A 25 3.82 6.08 10.11
CA ARG A 25 3.23 7.38 9.77
C ARG A 25 2.51 7.27 8.45
N ILE A 26 1.31 7.83 8.41
CA ILE A 26 0.46 7.74 7.22
C ILE A 26 1.13 8.41 6.02
N GLY A 27 1.69 9.60 6.21
CA GLY A 27 2.27 10.37 5.11
C GLY A 27 1.21 10.89 4.16
N ARG A 28 1.65 11.41 3.01
CA ARG A 28 0.77 11.92 1.96
C ARG A 28 0.75 10.95 0.78
N GLY A 29 -0.44 10.76 0.19
CA GLY A 29 -0.57 9.92 -0.99
C GLY A 29 -0.02 8.52 -0.77
N GLU A 30 0.92 8.15 -1.61
CA GLU A 30 1.53 6.81 -1.58
C GLU A 30 2.92 6.77 -0.93
N GLN A 31 3.28 7.78 -0.12
CA GLN A 31 4.59 7.82 0.53
C GLN A 31 4.86 6.55 1.33
N GLY A 32 6.02 5.94 1.11
CA GLY A 32 6.48 4.78 1.85
C GLY A 32 5.83 3.46 1.49
N VAL A 33 5.05 3.42 0.39
CA VAL A 33 4.26 2.23 0.01
C VAL A 33 5.13 0.98 -0.18
N LEU A 34 6.38 1.13 -0.58
CA LEU A 34 7.27 -0.02 -0.82
C LEU A 34 8.15 -0.38 0.37
N LEU A 35 7.96 0.25 1.52
CA LEU A 35 8.87 0.12 2.66
C LEU A 35 8.28 -0.64 3.86
N VAL A 36 6.97 -0.66 3.99
CA VAL A 36 6.32 -1.15 5.22
C VAL A 36 6.01 -2.64 5.12
N ARG A 37 6.87 -3.47 5.69
CA ARG A 37 6.73 -4.93 5.64
C ARG A 37 6.05 -5.47 6.89
N PRO A 38 5.36 -6.61 6.79
CA PRO A 38 5.23 -7.48 5.60
C PRO A 38 4.15 -7.03 4.60
N TYR A 39 3.44 -5.93 4.87
CA TYR A 39 2.30 -5.48 4.07
C TYR A 39 2.68 -5.23 2.62
N THR A 40 3.81 -4.55 2.38
CA THR A 40 4.29 -4.30 1.03
C THR A 40 4.40 -5.59 0.23
N ASP A 41 5.04 -6.61 0.80
CA ASP A 41 5.26 -7.86 0.09
C ASP A 41 3.95 -8.58 -0.20
N ASP A 42 3.02 -8.57 0.75
CA ASP A 42 1.74 -9.27 0.62
C ASP A 42 0.83 -8.60 -0.42
N ILE A 43 0.74 -7.27 -0.40
CA ILE A 43 -0.14 -6.52 -1.30
C ILE A 43 0.44 -6.44 -2.70
N CYS A 44 1.76 -6.26 -2.81
CA CYS A 44 2.44 -6.08 -4.09
C CYS A 44 2.23 -7.27 -5.04
N LYS A 45 2.01 -8.47 -4.52
CA LYS A 45 1.72 -9.67 -5.33
C LYS A 45 0.52 -9.46 -6.24
N PHE A 46 -0.45 -8.67 -5.82
CA PHE A 46 -1.70 -8.45 -6.54
C PHE A 46 -1.72 -7.12 -7.30
N TRP A 47 -0.68 -6.30 -7.15
CA TRP A 47 -0.64 -4.97 -7.74
C TRP A 47 -0.20 -5.05 -9.21
N LYS A 48 -1.16 -4.86 -10.15
CA LYS A 48 -0.94 -4.89 -11.59
C LYS A 48 -1.89 -3.94 -12.28
N PHE A 49 -1.37 -2.96 -13.00
CA PHE A 49 -2.18 -1.88 -13.55
C PHE A 49 -1.85 -1.56 -15.02
N LYS A 50 -1.28 -2.51 -15.75
CA LYS A 50 -0.81 -2.29 -17.11
C LYS A 50 -1.94 -2.00 -18.12
N THR A 51 -3.06 -2.69 -18.00
CA THR A 51 -4.23 -2.48 -18.85
C THR A 51 -5.46 -2.23 -18.00
N PRO A 52 -6.54 -1.58 -18.56
CA PRO A 52 -7.75 -1.34 -17.79
C PRO A 52 -8.35 -2.61 -17.18
N LYS A 53 -8.40 -3.70 -17.93
CA LYS A 53 -8.95 -4.97 -17.44
C LYS A 53 -8.13 -5.53 -16.28
N ILE A 54 -6.80 -5.53 -16.42
CA ILE A 54 -5.90 -6.01 -15.36
C ILE A 54 -5.97 -5.08 -14.15
N ALA A 55 -6.06 -3.77 -14.38
CA ALA A 55 -6.13 -2.77 -13.30
C ALA A 55 -7.39 -2.96 -12.46
N VAL A 56 -8.55 -3.21 -13.08
CA VAL A 56 -9.79 -3.43 -12.35
C VAL A 56 -9.68 -4.69 -11.49
N LYS A 57 -9.16 -5.77 -12.05
CA LYS A 57 -8.97 -7.02 -11.30
C LYS A 57 -8.05 -6.82 -10.11
N SER A 58 -6.93 -6.13 -10.30
CA SER A 58 -5.98 -5.83 -9.25
C SER A 58 -6.61 -4.97 -8.15
N ALA A 59 -7.34 -3.92 -8.54
CA ALA A 59 -8.01 -3.04 -7.59
C ALA A 59 -9.04 -3.79 -6.73
N VAL A 60 -9.82 -4.69 -7.35
CA VAL A 60 -10.79 -5.51 -6.63
C VAL A 60 -10.09 -6.40 -5.60
N GLN A 61 -8.98 -7.03 -5.97
CA GLN A 61 -8.22 -7.87 -5.06
C GLN A 61 -7.64 -7.08 -3.88
N ILE A 62 -7.06 -5.91 -4.16
CA ILE A 62 -6.48 -5.07 -3.10
C ILE A 62 -7.58 -4.51 -2.20
N TYR A 63 -8.73 -4.15 -2.77
CA TYR A 63 -9.88 -3.71 -1.97
C TYR A 63 -10.38 -4.83 -1.04
N SER A 64 -10.39 -6.07 -1.53
CA SER A 64 -10.73 -7.23 -0.70
C SER A 64 -9.75 -7.38 0.47
N MET A 65 -8.46 -7.17 0.24
CA MET A 65 -7.47 -7.18 1.31
C MET A 65 -7.71 -6.05 2.31
N TYR A 66 -8.09 -4.87 1.82
CA TYR A 66 -8.46 -3.76 2.68
C TYR A 66 -9.60 -4.16 3.64
N ALA A 67 -10.63 -4.81 3.11
CA ALA A 67 -11.76 -5.26 3.92
C ALA A 67 -11.34 -6.29 4.98
N ASP A 68 -10.42 -7.20 4.62
CA ASP A 68 -9.88 -8.17 5.56
C ASP A 68 -9.10 -7.49 6.68
N TYR A 69 -8.24 -6.53 6.35
CA TYR A 69 -7.49 -5.76 7.36
C TYR A 69 -8.44 -4.96 8.25
N ARG A 70 -9.49 -4.41 7.68
CA ARG A 70 -10.52 -3.69 8.43
C ARG A 70 -11.19 -4.60 9.47
N ALA A 71 -11.54 -5.82 9.07
CA ALA A 71 -12.16 -6.81 9.96
C ALA A 71 -11.24 -7.17 11.13
N LEU A 72 -9.91 -7.12 10.92
CA LEU A 72 -8.91 -7.39 11.94
C LEU A 72 -8.51 -6.13 12.72
N ASN A 73 -9.11 -4.99 12.43
CA ASN A 73 -8.71 -3.69 12.98
C ASN A 73 -7.24 -3.38 12.72
N ASP A 74 -6.72 -3.85 11.58
CA ASP A 74 -5.34 -3.61 11.20
C ASP A 74 -5.23 -2.33 10.38
N PHE A 75 -5.05 -1.21 11.07
CA PHE A 75 -4.98 0.11 10.45
C PHE A 75 -3.81 0.21 9.47
N VAL A 76 -2.66 -0.35 9.82
CA VAL A 76 -1.49 -0.29 8.92
C VAL A 76 -1.79 -1.00 7.60
N GLY A 77 -2.41 -2.18 7.67
CA GLY A 77 -2.81 -2.92 6.46
C GLY A 77 -3.82 -2.13 5.62
N MET A 78 -4.81 -1.51 6.26
CA MET A 78 -5.80 -0.68 5.57
C MET A 78 -5.12 0.47 4.84
N ASP A 79 -4.24 1.21 5.51
CA ASP A 79 -3.57 2.35 4.92
C ASP A 79 -2.62 1.92 3.79
N MET A 80 -1.95 0.79 3.95
CA MET A 80 -1.09 0.25 2.90
C MET A 80 -1.89 -0.11 1.64
N CYS A 81 -3.08 -0.71 1.79
CA CYS A 81 -3.95 -0.96 0.65
C CYS A 81 -4.36 0.34 -0.05
N ARG A 82 -4.70 1.37 0.72
CA ARG A 82 -5.01 2.69 0.17
C ARG A 82 -3.83 3.22 -0.67
N LYS A 83 -2.62 3.14 -0.15
CA LYS A 83 -1.42 3.61 -0.84
C LYS A 83 -1.17 2.85 -2.15
N PHE A 84 -1.34 1.54 -2.14
CA PHE A 84 -1.18 0.73 -3.35
C PHE A 84 -2.25 1.06 -4.38
N LEU A 85 -3.49 1.31 -3.95
CA LEU A 85 -4.56 1.71 -4.87
C LEU A 85 -4.28 3.09 -5.49
N GLU A 86 -3.80 4.05 -4.71
CA GLU A 86 -3.40 5.36 -5.23
C GLU A 86 -2.26 5.25 -6.23
N MET A 87 -1.24 4.45 -5.92
CA MET A 87 -0.12 4.20 -6.82
C MET A 87 -0.60 3.54 -8.11
N GLY A 88 -1.54 2.61 -8.01
CA GLY A 88 -2.14 1.95 -9.16
C GLY A 88 -2.90 2.92 -10.05
N PHE A 89 -3.69 3.81 -9.45
CA PHE A 89 -4.42 4.84 -10.19
C PHE A 89 -3.45 5.75 -10.95
N THR A 90 -2.39 6.21 -10.30
CA THR A 90 -1.37 7.05 -10.92
C THR A 90 -0.71 6.33 -12.09
N ARG A 91 -0.36 5.06 -11.90
CA ARG A 91 0.27 4.26 -12.95
C ARG A 91 -0.67 4.02 -14.12
N ALA A 92 -1.94 3.71 -13.85
CA ALA A 92 -2.94 3.51 -14.90
C ALA A 92 -3.14 4.77 -15.74
N ARG A 93 -3.15 5.94 -15.10
CA ARG A 93 -3.23 7.23 -15.83
C ARG A 93 -2.04 7.43 -16.76
N ARG A 94 -0.84 7.08 -16.30
CA ARG A 94 0.37 7.18 -17.14
C ARG A 94 0.26 6.28 -18.36
N TYR A 95 -0.18 5.05 -18.20
CA TYR A 95 -0.36 4.13 -19.33
C TYR A 95 -1.42 4.66 -20.31
N ALA A 96 -2.52 5.18 -19.82
CA ALA A 96 -3.58 5.73 -20.67
C ALA A 96 -3.12 6.95 -21.48
N ASN A 97 -2.25 7.78 -20.91
CA ASN A 97 -1.75 8.98 -21.55
C ASN A 97 -0.50 8.76 -22.41
N HIS A 98 0.08 7.58 -22.32
CA HIS A 98 1.36 7.26 -22.99
C HIS A 98 1.06 6.40 -24.23
N LYS A 99 0.58 7.04 -25.26
CA LYS A 99 0.28 6.34 -26.54
C LYS A 99 1.34 6.58 -27.57
#